data_deac8d93c548334d7c14079fd095520f
#
_entry.id   deac8d93c548334d7c14079fd095520f
#
_cell.length_a   1.000
_cell.length_b   1.000
_cell.length_c   1.000
_cell.angle_alpha   90.00
_cell.angle_beta   90.00
_cell.angle_gamma   90.00
#
_symmetry.space_group_name_H-M   'P 1'
#
loop_
_entity.id
_entity.type
_entity.pdbx_description
1 polymer ?
#
loop_
_entity_poly.entity_id
_entity_poly.type
_entity_poly.pdbx_seq_one_letter_code
_entity_poly.pdbx_strand_id
1 'polypeptide(L)'
;MDLSELRKAITVRSAKRQKLEKQLLQFRHPMTPGSVYPQYTRCARSGCRCMKGEKHGPFFYLSLRQEGKTVMRYIGKQIPSDLKKKTERYGAFIQQLHELRKLDKELTDLWNRFREKLVVPLEKTNF
;
A
#
# COMPACT_ATOMS: atom_id res chain seq x y z
N MET A 1 16.05 16.64 -19.24
CA MET A 1 15.16 16.02 -20.24
C MET A 1 14.70 17.06 -21.26
N ASP A 2 14.77 16.72 -22.53
CA ASP A 2 14.19 17.55 -23.58
C ASP A 2 12.67 17.27 -23.72
N LEU A 3 11.99 18.01 -24.57
CA LEU A 3 10.55 17.86 -24.80
C LEU A 3 10.17 16.46 -25.30
N SER A 4 11.00 15.87 -26.17
CA SER A 4 10.74 14.53 -26.70
C SER A 4 10.81 13.47 -25.58
N GLU A 5 11.81 13.56 -24.74
CA GLU A 5 11.98 12.67 -23.59
C GLU A 5 10.84 12.82 -22.58
N LEU A 6 10.42 14.06 -22.32
CA LEU A 6 9.30 14.35 -21.42
C LEU A 6 7.99 13.76 -21.95
N ARG A 7 7.71 13.91 -23.27
CA ARG A 7 6.53 13.32 -23.90
C ARG A 7 6.50 11.80 -23.77
N LYS A 8 7.64 11.16 -24.01
CA LYS A 8 7.76 9.70 -23.85
C LYS A 8 7.55 9.26 -22.41
N ALA A 9 8.18 9.95 -21.47
CA ALA A 9 8.06 9.63 -20.04
C ALA A 9 6.61 9.76 -19.55
N ILE A 10 5.92 10.83 -19.95
CA ILE A 10 4.51 11.04 -19.62
C ILE A 10 3.63 9.95 -20.22
N THR A 11 3.82 9.64 -21.50
CA THR A 11 3.01 8.63 -22.20
C THR A 11 3.15 7.25 -21.56
N VAL A 12 4.38 6.85 -21.23
CA VAL A 12 4.64 5.54 -20.58
C VAL A 12 3.96 5.48 -19.22
N ARG A 13 4.10 6.52 -18.41
CA ARG A 13 3.48 6.53 -17.07
C ARG A 13 1.97 6.62 -17.10
N SER A 14 1.42 7.37 -18.04
CA SER A 14 -0.03 7.44 -18.25
C SER A 14 -0.62 6.09 -18.63
N ALA A 15 0.07 5.32 -19.47
CA ALA A 15 -0.35 3.96 -19.83
C ALA A 15 -0.32 3.02 -18.63
N LYS A 16 0.72 3.08 -17.81
CA LYS A 16 0.81 2.31 -16.56
C LYS A 16 -0.31 2.68 -15.60
N ARG A 17 -0.62 3.97 -15.49
CA ARG A 17 -1.69 4.46 -14.62
C ARG A 17 -3.03 3.91 -15.04
N GLN A 18 -3.35 3.92 -16.33
CA GLN A 18 -4.60 3.36 -16.86
C GLN A 18 -4.73 1.87 -16.58
N LYS A 19 -3.65 1.12 -16.77
CA LYS A 19 -3.63 -0.32 -16.48
C LYS A 19 -3.89 -0.59 -15.00
N LEU A 20 -3.26 0.18 -14.12
CA LEU A 20 -3.41 0.04 -12.69
C LEU A 20 -4.83 0.42 -12.23
N GLU A 21 -5.43 1.46 -12.80
CA GLU A 21 -6.83 1.81 -12.53
C GLU A 21 -7.78 0.67 -12.90
N LYS A 22 -7.59 0.04 -14.05
CA LYS A 22 -8.40 -1.11 -14.47
C LYS A 22 -8.26 -2.26 -13.48
N GLN A 23 -7.07 -2.53 -12.99
CA GLN A 23 -6.83 -3.58 -12.00
C GLN A 23 -7.53 -3.25 -10.68
N LEU A 24 -7.44 -2.00 -10.20
CA LEU A 24 -8.12 -1.56 -8.98
C LEU A 24 -9.64 -1.69 -9.07
N LEU A 25 -10.21 -1.35 -10.23
CA LEU A 25 -11.65 -1.44 -10.45
C LEU A 25 -12.18 -2.88 -10.52
N GLN A 26 -11.27 -3.87 -10.60
CA GLN A 26 -11.64 -5.29 -10.59
C GLN A 26 -11.82 -5.86 -9.18
N PHE A 27 -11.42 -5.15 -8.15
CA PHE A 27 -11.68 -5.58 -6.77
C PHE A 27 -13.18 -5.56 -6.50
N ARG A 28 -13.75 -6.70 -6.13
CA ARG A 28 -15.22 -6.87 -5.99
C ARG A 28 -15.62 -7.49 -4.67
N HIS A 29 -14.70 -8.16 -4.00
CA HIS A 29 -14.99 -8.91 -2.79
C HIS A 29 -14.71 -8.06 -1.54
N PRO A 30 -15.42 -8.33 -0.44
CA PRO A 30 -15.19 -7.60 0.81
C PRO A 30 -13.76 -7.71 1.28
N MET A 31 -13.27 -6.64 1.89
CA MET A 31 -11.93 -6.53 2.45
C MET A 31 -12.03 -6.18 3.93
N THR A 32 -11.09 -6.67 4.72
CA THR A 32 -10.95 -6.27 6.11
C THR A 32 -9.66 -5.48 6.26
N PRO A 33 -9.72 -4.23 6.74
CA PRO A 33 -8.51 -3.45 6.98
C PRO A 33 -7.67 -4.08 8.09
N GLY A 34 -6.36 -3.98 7.94
CA GLY A 34 -5.43 -4.52 8.92
C GLY A 34 -4.59 -5.66 8.39
N SER A 35 -3.70 -6.12 9.23
CA SER A 35 -2.80 -7.24 8.93
C SER A 35 -2.83 -8.25 10.07
N VAL A 36 -2.75 -9.52 9.69
CA VAL A 36 -2.67 -10.63 10.65
C VAL A 36 -1.21 -10.95 10.91
N TYR A 37 -0.85 -11.10 12.17
CA TYR A 37 0.52 -11.45 12.54
C TYR A 37 0.52 -12.45 13.68
N PRO A 38 1.56 -13.33 13.74
CA PRO A 38 1.74 -14.26 14.82
C PRO A 38 2.43 -13.60 16.01
N GLN A 39 2.06 -13.99 17.23
CA GLN A 39 2.75 -13.59 18.44
C GLN A 39 3.09 -14.81 19.26
N TYR A 40 4.27 -14.80 19.83
CA TYR A 40 4.78 -15.88 20.70
C TYR A 40 5.04 -15.28 22.08
N THR A 41 4.54 -15.96 23.11
CA THR A 41 4.65 -15.46 24.48
C THR A 41 5.17 -16.53 25.43
N ARG A 42 5.76 -16.09 26.52
CA ARG A 42 6.10 -16.96 27.65
C ARG A 42 5.01 -16.87 28.69
N CYS A 43 4.58 -18.04 29.21
CA CYS A 43 3.58 -18.08 30.27
C CYS A 43 4.24 -17.89 31.64
N ALA A 44 3.40 -17.60 32.66
CA ALA A 44 3.88 -17.42 34.03
C ALA A 44 4.00 -18.76 34.80
N ARG A 45 3.72 -19.91 34.15
CA ARG A 45 3.78 -21.21 34.82
C ARG A 45 5.21 -21.64 35.06
N SER A 46 5.56 -21.92 36.31
CA SER A 46 6.86 -22.52 36.63
C SER A 46 6.92 -23.96 36.08
N GLY A 47 8.07 -24.35 35.56
CA GLY A 47 8.28 -25.67 34.94
C GLY A 47 7.75 -25.83 33.54
N CYS A 48 7.18 -24.80 32.93
CA CYS A 48 6.73 -24.85 31.54
C CYS A 48 7.92 -24.85 30.56
N ARG A 49 7.74 -25.48 29.38
CA ARG A 49 8.73 -25.50 28.31
C ARG A 49 9.21 -24.12 27.86
N CYS A 50 8.34 -23.10 27.96
CA CYS A 50 8.71 -21.74 27.58
C CYS A 50 9.82 -21.16 28.47
N MET A 51 10.01 -21.67 29.66
CA MET A 51 11.11 -21.32 30.56
C MET A 51 12.46 -21.81 30.04
N LYS A 52 12.47 -22.79 29.14
CA LYS A 52 13.69 -23.37 28.53
C LYS A 52 14.01 -22.78 27.16
N GLY A 53 13.36 -21.68 26.77
CA GLY A 53 13.62 -21.00 25.51
C GLY A 53 12.52 -21.15 24.44
N GLU A 54 11.64 -22.15 24.53
CA GLU A 54 10.51 -22.29 23.64
C GLU A 54 9.33 -21.45 24.12
N LYS A 55 8.90 -20.50 23.30
CA LYS A 55 7.72 -19.68 23.62
C LYS A 55 6.45 -20.40 23.18
N HIS A 56 5.33 -20.06 23.84
CA HIS A 56 4.01 -20.51 23.40
C HIS A 56 3.56 -19.71 22.18
N GLY A 57 2.86 -20.37 21.30
CA GLY A 57 2.31 -19.79 20.10
C GLY A 57 2.45 -20.72 18.90
N PRO A 58 2.08 -20.21 17.68
CA PRO A 58 1.65 -18.83 17.46
C PRO A 58 0.25 -18.53 17.98
N PHE A 59 0.08 -17.33 18.51
CA PHE A 59 -1.23 -16.72 18.77
C PHE A 59 -1.40 -15.59 17.76
N PHE A 60 -2.50 -15.61 17.03
CA PHE A 60 -2.71 -14.65 15.93
C PHE A 60 -3.50 -13.45 16.39
N TYR A 61 -3.05 -12.28 15.95
CA TYR A 61 -3.68 -11.00 16.21
C TYR A 61 -3.93 -10.26 14.91
N LEU A 62 -5.01 -9.48 14.88
CA LEU A 62 -5.28 -8.53 13.81
C LEU A 62 -4.84 -7.14 14.29
N SER A 63 -3.92 -6.53 13.54
CA SER A 63 -3.50 -5.15 13.76
C SER A 63 -4.22 -4.24 12.78
N LEU A 64 -4.90 -3.22 13.28
CA LEU A 64 -5.58 -2.24 12.44
C LEU A 64 -5.46 -0.85 13.05
N ARG A 65 -5.63 0.17 12.24
CA ARG A 65 -5.65 1.54 12.73
C ARG A 65 -7.09 2.02 12.85
N GLN A 66 -7.42 2.51 14.03
CA GLN A 66 -8.71 3.14 14.33
C GLN A 66 -8.46 4.48 15.00
N GLU A 67 -9.07 5.53 14.47
CA GLU A 67 -8.98 6.88 15.04
C GLU A 67 -7.54 7.33 15.32
N GLY A 68 -6.63 7.01 14.39
CA GLY A 68 -5.21 7.37 14.49
C GLY A 68 -4.38 6.50 15.44
N LYS A 69 -4.98 5.49 16.05
CA LYS A 69 -4.30 4.56 16.96
C LYS A 69 -4.22 3.16 16.36
N THR A 70 -3.16 2.43 16.71
CA THR A 70 -3.06 1.03 16.37
C THR A 70 -3.81 0.20 17.40
N VAL A 71 -4.79 -0.56 16.94
CA VAL A 71 -5.59 -1.47 17.76
C VAL A 71 -5.24 -2.89 17.39
N MET A 72 -5.08 -3.74 18.39
CA MET A 72 -4.77 -5.15 18.22
C MET A 72 -5.92 -5.99 18.76
N ARG A 73 -6.42 -6.90 17.92
CA ARG A 73 -7.48 -7.82 18.32
C ARG A 73 -6.98 -9.26 18.26
N TYR A 74 -7.22 -10.00 19.31
CA TYR A 74 -6.89 -11.43 19.37
C TYR A 74 -7.82 -12.21 18.45
N ILE A 75 -7.23 -13.04 17.59
CA ILE A 75 -7.96 -13.91 16.66
C ILE A 75 -8.08 -15.32 17.23
N GLY A 76 -6.96 -15.88 17.67
CA GLY A 76 -6.91 -17.25 18.18
C GLY A 76 -5.64 -17.99 17.76
N LYS A 77 -5.67 -19.31 17.91
CA LYS A 77 -4.56 -20.19 17.54
C LYS A 77 -4.50 -20.46 16.02
N GLN A 78 -5.58 -20.16 15.31
CA GLN A 78 -5.69 -20.35 13.87
C GLN A 78 -6.33 -19.11 13.26
N ILE A 79 -5.97 -18.81 12.01
CA ILE A 79 -6.56 -17.71 11.27
C ILE A 79 -7.74 -18.27 10.48
N PRO A 80 -8.99 -17.76 10.70
CA PRO A 80 -10.11 -18.15 9.84
C PRO A 80 -9.80 -17.85 8.37
N SER A 81 -10.08 -18.78 7.45
CA SER A 81 -9.76 -18.64 6.04
C SER A 81 -10.42 -17.42 5.41
N ASP A 82 -11.64 -17.09 5.82
CA ASP A 82 -12.36 -15.92 5.34
C ASP A 82 -11.65 -14.61 5.75
N LEU A 83 -11.21 -14.51 7.00
CA LEU A 83 -10.46 -13.37 7.49
C LEU A 83 -9.13 -13.22 6.76
N LYS A 84 -8.43 -14.34 6.53
CA LYS A 84 -7.17 -14.36 5.79
C LYS A 84 -7.34 -13.79 4.38
N LYS A 85 -8.36 -14.24 3.66
CA LYS A 85 -8.66 -13.74 2.31
C LYS A 85 -9.00 -12.27 2.30
N LYS A 86 -9.80 -11.80 3.25
CA LYS A 86 -10.20 -10.40 3.36
C LYS A 86 -9.03 -9.47 3.67
N THR A 87 -8.13 -9.85 4.56
CA THR A 87 -6.94 -9.06 4.89
C THR A 87 -5.93 -9.05 3.75
N GLU A 88 -5.76 -10.18 3.05
CA GLU A 88 -4.89 -10.27 1.87
C GLU A 88 -5.39 -9.36 0.74
N ARG A 89 -6.71 -9.35 0.49
CA ARG A 89 -7.31 -8.45 -0.51
C ARG A 89 -7.07 -6.99 -0.16
N TYR A 90 -7.25 -6.64 1.10
CA TYR A 90 -7.01 -5.28 1.57
C TYR A 90 -5.55 -4.88 1.35
N GLY A 91 -4.60 -5.74 1.74
CA GLY A 91 -3.18 -5.49 1.52
C GLY A 91 -2.83 -5.29 0.05
N ALA A 92 -3.36 -6.14 -0.83
CA ALA A 92 -3.15 -6.02 -2.27
C ALA A 92 -3.74 -4.73 -2.83
N PHE A 93 -4.95 -4.36 -2.41
CA PHE A 93 -5.60 -3.12 -2.83
C PHE A 93 -4.78 -1.90 -2.40
N ILE A 94 -4.37 -1.85 -1.15
CA ILE A 94 -3.59 -0.73 -0.61
C ILE A 94 -2.25 -0.59 -1.34
N GLN A 95 -1.59 -1.70 -1.64
CA GLN A 95 -0.33 -1.68 -2.38
C GLN A 95 -0.52 -1.08 -3.78
N GLN A 96 -1.56 -1.49 -4.49
CA GLN A 96 -1.88 -0.95 -5.82
C GLN A 96 -2.26 0.53 -5.74
N LEU A 97 -3.00 0.92 -4.70
CA LEU A 97 -3.36 2.32 -4.49
C LEU A 97 -2.12 3.19 -4.23
N HIS A 98 -1.13 2.68 -3.49
CA HIS A 98 0.15 3.37 -3.29
C HIS A 98 0.91 3.54 -4.60
N GLU A 99 0.93 2.52 -5.44
CA GLU A 99 1.55 2.61 -6.77
C GLU A 99 0.86 3.66 -7.64
N LEU A 100 -0.47 3.72 -7.60
CA LEU A 100 -1.24 4.73 -8.32
C LEU A 100 -0.87 6.15 -7.87
N ARG A 101 -0.80 6.36 -6.57
CA ARG A 101 -0.42 7.66 -6.00
C ARG A 101 1.00 8.06 -6.37
N LYS A 102 1.90 7.08 -6.41
CA LYS A 102 3.28 7.30 -6.84
C LYS A 102 3.34 7.75 -8.29
N LEU A 103 2.60 7.07 -9.17
CA LEU A 103 2.49 7.45 -10.59
C LEU A 103 1.88 8.83 -10.76
N ASP A 104 0.85 9.17 -9.99
CA ASP A 104 0.23 10.50 -10.03
C ASP A 104 1.23 11.59 -9.67
N LYS A 105 2.06 11.34 -8.67
CA LYS A 105 3.10 12.29 -8.25
C LYS A 105 4.16 12.46 -9.33
N GLU A 106 4.62 11.36 -9.91
CA GLU A 106 5.59 11.38 -11.02
C GLU A 106 5.03 12.12 -12.23
N LEU A 107 3.76 11.85 -12.59
CA LEU A 107 3.09 12.52 -13.69
C LEU A 107 2.93 14.01 -13.45
N THR A 108 2.54 14.41 -12.24
CA THR A 108 2.41 15.82 -11.89
C THR A 108 3.74 16.54 -12.06
N ASP A 109 4.83 15.94 -11.60
CA ASP A 109 6.18 16.50 -11.75
C ASP A 109 6.57 16.62 -13.23
N LEU A 110 6.32 15.60 -14.02
CA LEU A 110 6.64 15.60 -15.46
C LEU A 110 5.81 16.63 -16.23
N TRP A 111 4.52 16.75 -15.91
CA TRP A 111 3.66 17.77 -16.51
C TRP A 111 4.14 19.19 -16.19
N ASN A 112 4.60 19.42 -14.97
CA ASN A 112 5.15 20.71 -14.57
C ASN A 112 6.43 21.02 -15.34
N ARG A 113 7.32 20.06 -15.52
CA ARG A 113 8.54 20.22 -16.31
C ARG A 113 8.23 20.46 -17.78
N PHE A 114 7.24 19.76 -18.32
CA PHE A 114 6.77 19.95 -19.68
C PHE A 114 6.25 21.36 -19.90
N ARG A 115 5.44 21.86 -18.96
CA ARG A 115 4.94 23.23 -18.98
C ARG A 115 6.09 24.24 -18.96
N GLU A 116 7.06 24.06 -18.07
CA GLU A 116 8.22 24.96 -17.94
C GLU A 116 9.02 25.06 -19.22
N LYS A 117 9.16 23.96 -19.96
CA LYS A 117 9.85 23.94 -21.24
C LYS A 117 9.12 24.74 -22.32
N LEU A 118 7.81 24.88 -22.22
CA LEU A 118 6.98 25.58 -23.21
C LEU A 118 6.66 27.02 -22.83
N VAL A 119 6.87 27.41 -21.57
CA VAL A 119 6.63 28.78 -21.13
C VAL A 119 7.67 29.71 -21.72
N VAL A 120 7.19 30.79 -22.33
CA VAL A 120 8.04 31.86 -22.91
C VAL A 120 7.97 33.06 -21.98
N PRO A 121 9.12 33.66 -21.60
CA PRO A 121 9.12 34.88 -20.79
C PRO A 121 8.36 36.02 -21.48
N LEU A 122 7.68 36.84 -20.67
CA LEU A 122 6.86 37.95 -21.18
C LEU A 122 7.65 38.90 -22.09
N GLU A 123 8.92 39.15 -21.78
CA GLU A 123 9.81 40.01 -22.55
C GLU A 123 10.06 39.51 -23.98
N LYS A 124 9.86 38.21 -24.21
CA LYS A 124 10.05 37.59 -25.53
C LYS A 124 8.71 37.34 -26.24
N THR A 125 7.61 37.81 -25.67
CA THR A 125 6.27 37.61 -26.21
C THR A 125 5.86 38.84 -27.02
N ASN A 126 5.43 38.64 -28.26
CA ASN A 126 4.88 39.70 -29.10
C ASN A 126 3.40 39.84 -28.85
N PHE A 127 2.97 41.07 -28.58
CA PHE A 127 1.56 41.41 -28.43
C PHE A 127 1.01 42.05 -29.69
#